data_d23cac6dda460a18dd1e10d039a45241
#
_entry.id   d23cac6dda460a18dd1e10d039a45241
#
_cell.length_a   1.000
_cell.length_b   1.000
_cell.length_c   1.000
_cell.angle_alpha   90.00
_cell.angle_beta   90.00
_cell.angle_gamma   90.00
#
_symmetry.space_group_name_H-M   'P 1'
#
loop_
_entity.id
_entity.type
_entity.pdbx_description
1 polymer ?
#
loop_
_entity_poly.entity_id
_entity_poly.type
_entity_poly.pdbx_seq_one_letter_code
_entity_poly.pdbx_strand_id
1 'polypeptide(L)'
;VIETMRGHNLARVISRGAALPNTGVPGVIAGFGKERVIHAPAAGEIHCISKISDIVEKDQILAWIGDVPVRASLTGVLRGIIRDGFTVPKGMKIADIDPRKEQKKNCFTISDKARCIAGSVLEILLSEGVMPYEAPGRFSGITAD
;
A
#
# COMPACT_ATOMS: atom_id res chain seq x y z
N VAL A 1 17.24 -8.38 -6.73
CA VAL A 1 15.75 -8.37 -6.71
C VAL A 1 15.29 -8.72 -5.30
N ILE A 2 14.17 -8.15 -4.83
CA ILE A 2 13.59 -8.47 -3.53
C ILE A 2 12.21 -9.13 -3.74
N GLU A 3 11.95 -10.25 -3.05
CA GLU A 3 10.65 -10.91 -3.07
C GLU A 3 9.61 -10.06 -2.32
N THR A 4 8.50 -9.76 -2.97
CA THR A 4 7.42 -8.95 -2.37
C THR A 4 6.13 -9.74 -2.12
N MET A 5 6.06 -11.00 -2.53
CA MET A 5 4.93 -11.86 -2.22
C MET A 5 4.91 -12.18 -0.73
N ARG A 6 3.73 -12.04 -0.08
CA ARG A 6 3.56 -12.45 1.32
C ARG A 6 3.76 -13.96 1.47
N GLY A 7 4.42 -14.36 2.54
CA GLY A 7 4.74 -15.75 2.87
C GLY A 7 6.15 -15.85 3.42
N HIS A 8 6.67 -17.07 3.49
CA HIS A 8 7.99 -17.37 4.08
C HIS A 8 9.14 -16.59 3.43
N ASN A 9 9.04 -16.32 2.13
CA ASN A 9 10.09 -15.65 1.36
C ASN A 9 9.92 -14.13 1.23
N LEU A 10 8.92 -13.55 1.90
CA LEU A 10 8.74 -12.08 1.89
C LEU A 10 10.03 -11.39 2.29
N ALA A 11 10.42 -10.40 1.49
CA ALA A 11 11.62 -9.60 1.66
C ALA A 11 12.95 -10.34 1.42
N ARG A 12 12.95 -11.59 0.96
CA ARG A 12 14.18 -12.29 0.60
C ARG A 12 14.92 -11.57 -0.52
N VAL A 13 16.21 -11.32 -0.32
CA VAL A 13 17.11 -10.85 -1.39
C VAL A 13 17.41 -12.02 -2.33
N ILE A 14 17.18 -11.82 -3.61
CA ILE A 14 17.39 -12.80 -4.69
C ILE A 14 18.55 -12.31 -5.54
N SER A 15 19.72 -12.96 -5.43
CA SER A 15 20.92 -12.63 -6.21
C SER A 15 20.87 -13.18 -7.64
N ARG A 16 20.17 -14.30 -7.84
CA ARG A 16 20.01 -14.94 -9.17
C ARG A 16 18.58 -15.39 -9.35
N GLY A 17 17.99 -15.07 -10.51
CA GLY A 17 16.61 -15.39 -10.83
C GLY A 17 15.66 -14.21 -10.69
N ALA A 18 14.37 -14.48 -10.51
CA ALA A 18 13.30 -13.49 -10.43
C ALA A 18 12.43 -13.71 -9.17
N ALA A 19 11.78 -12.65 -8.72
CA ALA A 19 10.71 -12.73 -7.74
C ALA A 19 9.49 -13.45 -8.32
N LEU A 20 8.61 -13.94 -7.46
CA LEU A 20 7.36 -14.55 -7.90
C LEU A 20 6.53 -13.56 -8.73
N PRO A 21 5.87 -14.02 -9.81
CA PRO A 21 5.04 -13.17 -10.63
C PRO A 21 3.94 -12.47 -9.81
N ASN A 22 3.68 -11.21 -10.13
CA ASN A 22 2.55 -10.51 -9.54
C ASN A 22 1.22 -11.14 -9.99
N THR A 23 0.45 -11.65 -9.05
CA THR A 23 -0.85 -12.27 -9.34
C THR A 23 -1.97 -11.23 -9.55
N GLY A 24 -1.75 -9.95 -9.18
CA GLY A 24 -2.78 -8.92 -9.14
C GLY A 24 -3.88 -9.17 -8.10
N VAL A 25 -3.78 -10.28 -7.34
CA VAL A 25 -4.77 -10.66 -6.32
C VAL A 25 -4.25 -10.25 -4.95
N PRO A 26 -4.93 -9.33 -4.24
CA PRO A 26 -4.55 -8.96 -2.88
C PRO A 26 -4.76 -10.13 -1.91
N GLY A 27 -3.98 -10.15 -0.84
CA GLY A 27 -4.18 -11.12 0.24
C GLY A 27 -5.58 -11.00 0.86
N VAL A 28 -6.16 -12.14 1.24
CA VAL A 28 -7.46 -12.17 1.92
C VAL A 28 -7.31 -11.59 3.33
N ILE A 29 -8.19 -10.65 3.68
CA ILE A 29 -8.29 -10.02 5.00
C ILE A 29 -9.74 -10.08 5.45
N ALA A 30 -10.02 -10.69 6.60
CA ALA A 30 -11.36 -10.86 7.15
C ALA A 30 -12.36 -11.45 6.10
N GLY A 31 -11.91 -12.40 5.28
CA GLY A 31 -12.72 -13.05 4.26
C GLY A 31 -12.80 -12.31 2.91
N PHE A 32 -12.28 -11.08 2.81
CA PHE A 32 -12.31 -10.26 1.59
C PHE A 32 -10.94 -10.25 0.90
N GLY A 33 -10.93 -10.49 -0.40
CA GLY A 33 -9.75 -10.46 -1.25
C GLY A 33 -9.85 -9.39 -2.33
N LYS A 34 -10.29 -9.77 -3.53
CA LYS A 34 -10.45 -8.87 -4.69
C LYS A 34 -11.44 -7.73 -4.43
N GLU A 35 -12.45 -7.99 -3.62
CA GLU A 35 -13.50 -7.03 -3.25
C GLU A 35 -12.95 -5.79 -2.54
N ARG A 36 -11.77 -5.91 -1.94
CA ARG A 36 -11.12 -4.78 -1.26
C ARG A 36 -10.56 -3.74 -2.21
N VAL A 37 -10.33 -4.12 -3.47
CA VAL A 37 -9.69 -3.26 -4.47
C VAL A 37 -10.76 -2.62 -5.35
N ILE A 38 -10.66 -1.30 -5.50
CA ILE A 38 -11.54 -0.53 -6.37
C ILE A 38 -10.75 -0.14 -7.62
N HIS A 39 -11.34 -0.42 -8.78
CA HIS A 39 -10.80 -0.06 -10.08
C HIS A 39 -11.62 1.07 -10.71
N ALA A 40 -10.96 1.90 -11.51
CA ALA A 40 -11.59 3.00 -12.22
C ALA A 40 -12.69 2.48 -13.17
N PRO A 41 -13.97 2.86 -12.99
CA PRO A 41 -15.07 2.44 -13.85
C PRO A 41 -15.03 3.09 -15.23
N ALA A 42 -14.35 4.23 -15.36
CA ALA A 42 -14.16 4.98 -16.58
C ALA A 42 -12.73 5.51 -16.68
N ALA A 43 -12.32 5.99 -17.85
CA ALA A 43 -11.11 6.80 -18.01
C ALA A 43 -11.47 8.28 -17.81
N GLY A 44 -10.53 9.07 -17.25
CA GLY A 44 -10.70 10.50 -17.04
C GLY A 44 -10.00 11.00 -15.78
N GLU A 45 -10.19 12.26 -15.47
CA GLU A 45 -9.70 12.87 -14.25
C GLU A 45 -10.58 12.48 -13.06
N ILE A 46 -9.95 12.06 -11.95
CA ILE A 46 -10.66 11.65 -10.73
C ILE A 46 -10.79 12.84 -9.78
N HIS A 47 -11.99 13.05 -9.25
CA HIS A 47 -12.32 14.04 -8.22
C HIS A 47 -12.74 13.32 -6.94
N CYS A 48 -11.85 13.31 -5.94
CA CYS A 48 -12.01 12.59 -4.69
C CYS A 48 -12.90 13.34 -3.70
N ILE A 49 -13.92 12.66 -3.16
CA ILE A 49 -14.79 13.15 -2.07
C ILE A 49 -14.26 12.62 -0.74
N SER A 50 -13.90 11.33 -0.71
CA SER A 50 -13.34 10.66 0.47
C SER A 50 -11.83 10.71 0.47
N LYS A 51 -11.24 10.57 1.66
CA LYS A 51 -9.79 10.61 1.88
C LYS A 51 -9.31 9.39 2.65
N ILE A 52 -8.01 9.13 2.62
CA ILE A 52 -7.39 8.06 3.40
C ILE A 52 -7.76 8.21 4.86
N SER A 53 -8.10 7.10 5.51
CA SER A 53 -8.59 6.93 6.88
C SER A 53 -10.08 7.16 7.08
N ASP A 54 -10.84 7.58 6.09
CA ASP A 54 -12.29 7.65 6.24
C ASP A 54 -12.88 6.25 6.45
N ILE A 55 -13.87 6.18 7.33
CA ILE A 55 -14.75 5.02 7.43
C ILE A 55 -15.83 5.20 6.37
N VAL A 56 -15.94 4.25 5.49
CA VAL A 56 -16.87 4.28 4.36
C VAL A 56 -17.82 3.10 4.43
N GLU A 57 -19.03 3.29 3.91
CA GLU A 57 -20.03 2.23 3.80
C GLU A 57 -20.05 1.67 2.38
N LYS A 58 -20.45 0.41 2.24
CA LYS A 58 -20.66 -0.20 0.92
C LYS A 58 -21.59 0.69 0.08
N ASP A 59 -21.25 0.85 -1.20
CA ASP A 59 -21.95 1.68 -2.20
C ASP A 59 -21.86 3.20 -1.97
N GLN A 60 -21.22 3.68 -0.90
CA GLN A 60 -20.92 5.10 -0.71
C GLN A 60 -20.04 5.62 -1.86
N ILE A 61 -20.33 6.83 -2.35
CA ILE A 61 -19.53 7.49 -3.38
C ILE A 61 -18.24 8.01 -2.74
N LEU A 62 -17.09 7.59 -3.28
CA LEU A 62 -15.74 7.96 -2.84
C LEU A 62 -15.13 9.05 -3.71
N ALA A 63 -15.48 9.04 -4.99
CA ALA A 63 -14.93 9.94 -6.00
C ALA A 63 -15.82 9.97 -7.23
N TRP A 64 -15.52 10.87 -8.16
CA TRP A 64 -16.11 10.95 -9.48
C TRP A 64 -15.03 10.90 -10.55
N ILE A 65 -15.33 10.28 -11.70
CA ILE A 65 -14.53 10.37 -12.92
C ILE A 65 -15.47 10.87 -14.01
N GLY A 66 -15.38 12.17 -14.33
CA GLY A 66 -16.46 12.85 -15.06
C GLY A 66 -17.80 12.69 -14.33
N ASP A 67 -18.83 12.18 -15.00
CA ASP A 67 -20.15 11.91 -14.42
C ASP A 67 -20.28 10.48 -13.83
N VAL A 68 -19.22 9.69 -13.82
CA VAL A 68 -19.24 8.29 -13.38
C VAL A 68 -18.80 8.20 -11.91
N PRO A 69 -19.69 7.75 -10.99
CA PRO A 69 -19.33 7.61 -9.58
C PRO A 69 -18.41 6.41 -9.34
N VAL A 70 -17.40 6.63 -8.52
CA VAL A 70 -16.57 5.58 -7.92
C VAL A 70 -17.16 5.24 -6.56
N ARG A 71 -17.59 3.99 -6.38
CA ARG A 71 -18.27 3.56 -5.14
C ARG A 71 -17.42 2.61 -4.32
N ALA A 72 -17.61 2.65 -3.01
CA ALA A 72 -17.03 1.69 -2.09
C ALA A 72 -17.57 0.27 -2.36
N SER A 73 -16.70 -0.67 -2.52
CA SER A 73 -17.04 -2.08 -2.77
C SER A 73 -17.49 -2.83 -1.52
N LEU A 74 -17.09 -2.33 -0.34
CA LEU A 74 -17.47 -2.87 0.97
C LEU A 74 -17.39 -1.79 2.06
N THR A 75 -17.97 -2.09 3.22
CA THR A 75 -17.85 -1.23 4.40
C THR A 75 -16.49 -1.44 5.08
N GLY A 76 -15.77 -0.35 5.40
CA GLY A 76 -14.46 -0.44 6.06
C GLY A 76 -13.71 0.89 6.10
N VAL A 77 -12.40 0.79 6.27
CA VAL A 77 -11.49 1.94 6.24
C VAL A 77 -10.93 2.12 4.83
N LEU A 78 -11.03 3.30 4.27
CA LEU A 78 -10.35 3.66 3.02
C LEU A 78 -8.84 3.76 3.29
N ARG A 79 -8.09 2.70 2.96
CA ARG A 79 -6.65 2.59 3.22
C ARG A 79 -5.80 3.30 2.18
N GLY A 80 -6.31 3.43 1.00
CA GLY A 80 -5.65 4.10 -0.10
C GLY A 80 -6.65 4.60 -1.11
N ILE A 81 -6.38 5.77 -1.66
CA ILE A 81 -7.06 6.33 -2.83
C ILE A 81 -6.03 7.11 -3.62
N ILE A 82 -6.14 7.05 -4.94
CA ILE A 82 -5.25 7.79 -5.83
C ILE A 82 -5.44 9.29 -5.60
N ARG A 83 -4.39 10.06 -5.90
CA ARG A 83 -4.39 11.52 -5.74
C ARG A 83 -5.54 12.16 -6.54
N ASP A 84 -6.22 13.10 -5.91
CA ASP A 84 -7.20 13.97 -6.54
C ASP A 84 -6.61 14.68 -7.78
N GLY A 85 -7.42 14.86 -8.82
CA GLY A 85 -7.01 15.49 -10.08
C GLY A 85 -6.11 14.61 -10.96
N PHE A 86 -5.92 13.31 -10.64
CA PHE A 86 -5.10 12.42 -11.46
C PHE A 86 -5.91 11.83 -12.61
N THR A 87 -5.33 11.82 -13.83
CA THR A 87 -5.97 11.17 -14.98
C THR A 87 -5.72 9.66 -14.93
N VAL A 88 -6.79 8.88 -14.87
CA VAL A 88 -6.76 7.42 -14.77
C VAL A 88 -7.31 6.76 -16.04
N PRO A 89 -6.72 5.66 -16.52
CA PRO A 89 -7.35 4.80 -17.51
C PRO A 89 -8.42 3.92 -16.85
N LYS A 90 -9.44 3.53 -17.60
CA LYS A 90 -10.44 2.54 -17.15
C LYS A 90 -9.78 1.24 -16.71
N GLY A 91 -10.20 0.68 -15.57
CA GLY A 91 -9.69 -0.55 -15.03
C GLY A 91 -8.41 -0.40 -14.16
N MET A 92 -7.83 0.80 -14.07
CA MET A 92 -6.72 1.05 -13.17
C MET A 92 -7.17 0.89 -11.71
N LYS A 93 -6.35 0.24 -10.88
CA LYS A 93 -6.57 0.22 -9.42
C LYS A 93 -6.41 1.64 -8.87
N ILE A 94 -7.45 2.15 -8.22
CA ILE A 94 -7.51 3.53 -7.71
C ILE A 94 -7.73 3.64 -6.21
N ALA A 95 -8.26 2.60 -5.56
CA ALA A 95 -8.47 2.62 -4.11
C ALA A 95 -8.39 1.22 -3.50
N ASP A 96 -8.25 1.17 -2.18
CA ASP A 96 -8.21 -0.05 -1.37
C ASP A 96 -8.93 0.16 -0.04
N ILE A 97 -9.83 -0.75 0.33
CA ILE A 97 -10.60 -0.71 1.57
C ILE A 97 -10.19 -1.88 2.47
N ASP A 98 -9.97 -1.60 3.75
CA ASP A 98 -9.77 -2.63 4.78
C ASP A 98 -11.09 -2.80 5.56
N PRO A 99 -11.69 -4.01 5.58
CA PRO A 99 -12.94 -4.24 6.31
C PRO A 99 -12.81 -4.03 7.83
N ARG A 100 -11.60 -4.04 8.35
CA ARG A 100 -11.31 -3.89 9.77
C ARG A 100 -11.22 -2.42 10.16
N LYS A 101 -12.28 -1.88 10.76
CA LYS A 101 -12.38 -0.45 11.13
C LYS A 101 -11.31 0.01 12.13
N GLU A 102 -10.82 -0.89 13.00
CA GLU A 102 -9.74 -0.62 13.95
C GLU A 102 -8.40 -0.33 13.26
N GLN A 103 -8.25 -0.70 11.99
CA GLN A 103 -7.05 -0.40 11.20
C GLN A 103 -6.93 1.08 10.78
N LYS A 104 -7.94 1.90 11.08
CA LYS A 104 -7.90 3.36 10.83
C LYS A 104 -6.62 4.00 11.36
N LYS A 105 -6.20 3.65 12.58
CA LYS A 105 -4.98 4.15 13.22
C LYS A 105 -3.69 3.84 12.46
N ASN A 106 -3.73 2.81 11.60
CA ASN A 106 -2.57 2.34 10.84
C ASN A 106 -2.50 2.92 9.41
N CYS A 107 -3.41 3.82 9.03
CA CYS A 107 -3.43 4.38 7.68
C CYS A 107 -2.19 5.22 7.35
N PHE A 108 -1.57 5.83 8.37
CA PHE A 108 -0.42 6.72 8.22
C PHE A 108 0.89 6.13 8.77
N THR A 109 0.92 4.81 8.99
CA THR A 109 2.10 4.08 9.42
C THR A 109 2.54 3.09 8.36
N ILE A 110 3.84 2.74 8.36
CA ILE A 110 4.36 1.71 7.48
C ILE A 110 3.92 0.32 7.94
N SER A 111 3.54 -0.52 6.97
CA SER A 111 3.12 -1.90 7.25
C SER A 111 4.30 -2.82 7.62
N ASP A 112 3.98 -3.98 8.18
CA ASP A 112 4.92 -5.09 8.36
C ASP A 112 5.68 -5.42 7.06
N LYS A 113 4.95 -5.57 5.95
CA LYS A 113 5.53 -5.84 4.63
C LYS A 113 6.52 -4.75 4.22
N ALA A 114 6.16 -3.48 4.38
CA ALA A 114 7.03 -2.36 4.01
C ALA A 114 8.31 -2.36 4.87
N ARG A 115 8.21 -2.65 6.18
CA ARG A 115 9.38 -2.76 7.05
C ARG A 115 10.30 -3.93 6.69
N CYS A 116 9.73 -5.10 6.38
CA CYS A 116 10.52 -6.24 5.93
C CYS A 116 11.31 -5.91 4.64
N ILE A 117 10.64 -5.31 3.64
CA ILE A 117 11.27 -4.92 2.38
C ILE A 117 12.35 -3.85 2.61
N ALA A 118 12.08 -2.86 3.48
CA ALA A 118 13.07 -1.84 3.83
C ALA A 118 14.32 -2.44 4.47
N GLY A 119 14.17 -3.48 5.30
CA GLY A 119 15.31 -4.23 5.86
C GLY A 119 16.17 -4.86 4.77
N SER A 120 15.55 -5.46 3.76
CA SER A 120 16.28 -6.06 2.63
C SER A 120 16.96 -5.02 1.74
N VAL A 121 16.36 -3.84 1.58
CA VAL A 121 17.02 -2.73 0.90
C VAL A 121 18.26 -2.31 1.66
N LEU A 122 18.18 -2.19 2.98
CA LEU A 122 19.33 -1.89 3.84
C LEU A 122 20.42 -2.97 3.74
N GLU A 123 20.04 -4.25 3.77
CA GLU A 123 20.98 -5.39 3.58
C GLU A 123 21.74 -5.25 2.26
N ILE A 124 21.05 -4.96 1.16
CA ILE A 124 21.68 -4.78 -0.16
C ILE A 124 22.63 -3.58 -0.13
N LEU A 125 22.22 -2.43 0.39
CA LEU A 125 23.06 -1.24 0.45
C LEU A 125 24.36 -1.50 1.23
N LEU A 126 24.26 -2.18 2.37
CA LEU A 126 25.42 -2.51 3.19
C LEU A 126 26.33 -3.54 2.49
N SER A 127 25.75 -4.55 1.81
CA SER A 127 26.54 -5.55 1.07
C SER A 127 27.29 -4.96 -0.14
N GLU A 128 26.74 -3.90 -0.73
CA GLU A 128 27.39 -3.16 -1.82
C GLU A 128 28.35 -2.05 -1.32
N GLY A 129 28.61 -2.00 0.00
CA GLY A 129 29.52 -1.02 0.60
C GLY A 129 28.96 0.40 0.67
N VAL A 130 27.67 0.57 0.47
CA VAL A 130 27.01 1.88 0.65
C VAL A 130 26.82 2.12 2.15
N MET A 131 27.69 2.94 2.73
CA MET A 131 27.58 3.31 4.14
C MET A 131 26.46 4.33 4.35
N PRO A 132 25.63 4.18 5.39
CA PRO A 132 24.68 5.21 5.74
C PRO A 132 25.40 6.50 6.08
N TYR A 133 24.83 7.63 5.64
CA TYR A 133 25.34 8.95 6.00
C TYR A 133 25.33 9.11 7.53
N GLU A 134 26.50 9.31 8.11
CA GLU A 134 26.63 9.66 9.53
C GLU A 134 26.08 11.08 9.74
N ALA A 135 24.80 11.15 10.15
CA ALA A 135 24.25 12.42 10.62
C ALA A 135 24.93 12.78 11.95
N PRO A 136 25.66 13.91 12.05
CA PRO A 136 26.32 14.28 13.29
C PRO A 136 25.33 14.30 14.46
N GLY A 137 25.56 13.50 15.51
CA GLY A 137 24.94 13.65 16.81
C GLY A 137 23.60 12.95 17.06
N ARG A 138 23.07 12.09 16.17
CA ARG A 138 21.76 11.43 16.41
C ARG A 138 21.75 10.21 17.34
N PHE A 139 22.89 9.67 17.71
CA PHE A 139 22.98 8.45 18.54
C PHE A 139 23.90 8.54 19.76
N SER A 140 24.20 9.74 20.24
CA SER A 140 25.04 9.94 21.44
C SER A 140 24.31 9.67 22.78
N GLY A 141 23.21 8.93 22.79
CA GLY A 141 22.39 8.68 23.98
C GLY A 141 21.99 7.24 24.25
N ILE A 142 22.51 6.24 23.51
CA ILE A 142 22.26 4.84 23.84
C ILE A 142 23.47 4.32 24.60
N THR A 143 23.47 4.51 25.93
CA THR A 143 24.30 3.72 26.83
C THR A 143 23.62 2.38 27.03
N ALA A 144 24.27 1.28 26.68
CA ALA A 144 23.85 -0.05 27.09
C ALA A 144 24.09 -0.15 28.61
N ASP A 145 23.02 -0.22 29.39
CA ASP A 145 23.02 -0.72 30.74
C ASP A 145 22.76 -2.23 30.73
#